data_b1d3e996f11914c065cc993da3767e1c
#
_entry.id   b1d3e996f11914c065cc993da3767e1c
#
_cell.length_a   1.000
_cell.length_b   1.000
_cell.length_c   1.000
_cell.angle_alpha   90.00
_cell.angle_beta   90.00
_cell.angle_gamma   90.00
#
_symmetry.space_group_name_H-M   'P 1'
#
loop_
_entity.id
_entity.type
_entity.pdbx_description
1 polymer ?
#
loop_
_entity_poly.entity_id
_entity_poly.type
_entity_poly.pdbx_seq_one_letter_code
_entity_poly.pdbx_strand_id
1 'polypeptide(L)'
;HSQITALTKIPALVAEELKAVKEHKKCPYCEIIKLESKSKRKIFETKNVAAFAPFASRFNYEAWIFPKQHRKTLEELNDAELNDLAMAIKKILSKLKEINASYNLYIHYSPAKENLHFHIEIAPRIANWGGFEFSTNFIINSVLPEDAARFYKGK
;
A
#
# COMPACT_ATOMS: atom_id res chain seq x y z
N HIS A 1 0.28 18.59 3.86
CA HIS A 1 1.48 18.63 4.72
C HIS A 1 2.10 17.25 4.83
N SER A 2 3.37 17.18 5.21
CA SER A 2 4.08 15.95 5.51
C SER A 2 4.42 15.89 6.99
N GLN A 3 4.42 14.68 7.57
CA GLN A 3 4.77 14.43 8.96
C GLN A 3 5.88 13.38 9.01
N ILE A 4 6.92 13.65 9.78
CA ILE A 4 7.99 12.70 10.10
C ILE A 4 8.06 12.60 11.62
N THR A 5 7.88 11.39 12.14
CA THR A 5 7.88 11.14 13.58
C THR A 5 8.93 10.09 13.93
N ALA A 6 9.88 10.43 14.78
CA ALA A 6 10.82 9.47 15.34
C ALA A 6 10.22 8.87 16.63
N LEU A 7 10.19 7.54 16.71
CA LEU A 7 9.63 6.80 17.83
C LEU A 7 10.67 5.87 18.43
N THR A 8 10.60 5.69 19.75
CA THR A 8 11.45 4.73 20.48
C THR A 8 10.87 3.31 20.47
N LYS A 9 9.63 3.15 20.02
CA LYS A 9 8.92 1.87 19.93
C LYS A 9 8.39 1.67 18.52
N ILE A 10 8.36 0.43 18.06
CA ILE A 10 7.74 0.05 16.79
C ILE A 10 6.22 0.25 16.94
N PRO A 11 5.56 0.98 16.02
CA PRO A 11 4.11 1.12 16.02
C PRO A 11 3.38 -0.22 15.93
N ALA A 12 2.21 -0.34 16.54
CA ALA A 12 1.47 -1.60 16.63
C ALA A 12 1.22 -2.25 15.25
N LEU A 13 0.78 -1.46 14.27
CA LEU A 13 0.53 -1.97 12.91
C LEU A 13 1.81 -2.57 12.28
N VAL A 14 2.94 -1.87 12.37
CA VAL A 14 4.22 -2.36 11.84
C VAL A 14 4.69 -3.59 12.63
N ALA A 15 4.42 -3.68 13.92
CA ALA A 15 4.73 -4.85 14.73
C ALA A 15 3.91 -6.09 14.30
N GLU A 16 2.64 -5.91 13.94
CA GLU A 16 1.79 -6.98 13.40
C GLU A 16 2.30 -7.46 12.03
N GLU A 17 2.68 -6.54 11.14
CA GLU A 17 3.29 -6.88 9.85
C GLU A 17 4.59 -7.68 10.02
N LEU A 18 5.45 -7.24 10.93
CA LEU A 18 6.69 -7.95 11.24
C LEU A 18 6.43 -9.34 11.82
N LYS A 19 5.42 -9.49 12.67
CA LYS A 19 5.00 -10.77 13.19
C LYS A 19 4.58 -11.71 12.05
N ALA A 20 3.71 -11.23 11.16
CA ALA A 20 3.28 -11.98 9.98
C ALA A 20 4.46 -12.39 9.10
N VAL A 21 5.43 -11.48 8.88
CA VAL A 21 6.65 -11.80 8.11
C VAL A 21 7.49 -12.89 8.78
N LYS A 22 7.61 -12.88 10.11
CA LYS A 22 8.41 -13.86 10.88
C LYS A 22 7.75 -15.24 10.93
N GLU A 23 6.43 -15.31 10.87
CA GLU A 23 5.69 -16.58 10.88
C GLU A 23 5.78 -17.34 9.54
N HIS A 24 6.25 -16.70 8.48
CA HIS A 24 6.35 -17.28 7.15
C HIS A 24 7.81 -17.59 6.77
N LYS A 25 8.03 -18.74 6.12
CA LYS A 25 9.37 -19.12 5.60
C LYS A 25 9.85 -18.18 4.49
N LYS A 26 8.93 -17.56 3.75
CA LYS A 26 9.19 -16.59 2.68
C LYS A 26 8.43 -15.32 3.00
N CYS A 27 8.94 -14.19 2.51
CA CYS A 27 8.26 -12.92 2.69
C CYS A 27 6.83 -12.98 2.10
N PRO A 28 5.76 -12.82 2.90
CA PRO A 28 4.38 -12.88 2.42
C PRO A 28 4.08 -11.78 1.39
N TYR A 29 4.67 -10.61 1.52
CA TYR A 29 4.51 -9.53 0.54
C TYR A 29 5.07 -9.90 -0.84
N CYS A 30 6.21 -10.61 -0.90
CA CYS A 30 6.73 -11.09 -2.19
C CYS A 30 5.76 -12.07 -2.87
N GLU A 31 5.06 -12.90 -2.11
CA GLU A 31 4.04 -13.81 -2.67
C GLU A 31 2.77 -13.04 -3.07
N ILE A 32 2.32 -12.09 -2.24
CA ILE A 32 1.18 -11.20 -2.56
C ILE A 32 1.44 -10.45 -3.88
N ILE A 33 2.62 -9.85 -4.06
CA ILE A 33 2.98 -9.14 -5.29
C ILE A 33 2.83 -10.06 -6.52
N LYS A 34 3.30 -11.30 -6.44
CA LYS A 34 3.18 -12.28 -7.55
C LYS A 34 1.72 -12.63 -7.86
N LEU A 35 0.88 -12.77 -6.83
CA LEU A 35 -0.54 -13.06 -6.98
C LEU A 35 -1.28 -11.86 -7.57
N GLU A 36 -1.05 -10.67 -7.02
CA GLU A 36 -1.74 -9.45 -7.41
C GLU A 36 -1.33 -8.95 -8.80
N SER A 37 -0.12 -9.22 -9.25
CA SER A 37 0.32 -8.94 -10.63
C SER A 37 -0.53 -9.66 -11.68
N LYS A 38 -1.21 -10.75 -11.31
CA LYS A 38 -2.11 -11.54 -12.20
C LYS A 38 -3.58 -11.31 -11.89
N SER A 39 -3.91 -10.56 -10.85
CA SER A 39 -5.27 -10.37 -10.38
C SER A 39 -6.02 -9.25 -11.09
N LYS A 40 -7.35 -9.21 -10.93
CA LYS A 40 -8.20 -8.10 -11.38
C LYS A 40 -7.92 -6.81 -10.59
N ARG A 41 -7.32 -6.92 -9.40
CA ARG A 41 -6.97 -5.82 -8.50
C ARG A 41 -5.68 -5.08 -8.88
N LYS A 42 -4.93 -5.59 -9.86
CA LYS A 42 -3.76 -4.88 -10.38
C LYS A 42 -4.17 -3.51 -10.93
N ILE A 43 -3.46 -2.47 -10.51
CA ILE A 43 -3.62 -1.07 -10.96
C ILE A 43 -2.58 -0.72 -12.00
N PHE A 44 -1.31 -0.94 -11.67
CA PHE A 44 -0.15 -0.54 -12.46
C PHE A 44 0.98 -1.55 -12.27
N GLU A 45 1.76 -1.76 -13.31
CA GLU A 45 2.89 -2.67 -13.25
C GLU A 45 3.96 -2.25 -14.25
N THR A 46 5.21 -2.29 -13.81
CA THR A 46 6.40 -2.17 -14.62
C THR A 46 7.32 -3.38 -14.42
N LYS A 47 8.54 -3.31 -14.95
CA LYS A 47 9.58 -4.29 -14.66
C LYS A 47 9.91 -4.32 -13.16
N ASN A 48 9.94 -3.15 -12.50
CA ASN A 48 10.47 -2.98 -11.16
C ASN A 48 9.41 -2.81 -10.07
N VAL A 49 8.21 -2.32 -10.41
CA VAL A 49 7.17 -1.92 -9.44
C VAL A 49 5.83 -2.57 -9.79
N ALA A 50 5.09 -2.96 -8.76
CA ALA A 50 3.69 -3.38 -8.85
C ALA A 50 2.83 -2.52 -7.92
N ALA A 51 1.66 -2.10 -8.43
CA ALA A 51 0.63 -1.41 -7.66
C ALA A 51 -0.71 -2.10 -7.83
N PHE A 52 -1.42 -2.30 -6.74
CA PHE A 52 -2.72 -2.99 -6.73
C PHE A 52 -3.61 -2.47 -5.60
N ALA A 53 -4.92 -2.67 -5.72
CA ALA A 53 -5.85 -2.51 -4.62
C ALA A 53 -5.76 -3.77 -3.73
N PRO A 54 -5.43 -3.66 -2.43
CA PRO A 54 -5.27 -4.84 -1.58
C PRO A 54 -6.60 -5.58 -1.42
N PHE A 55 -6.55 -6.92 -1.33
CA PHE A 55 -7.76 -7.75 -1.19
C PHE A 55 -8.60 -7.33 0.02
N ALA A 56 -7.97 -7.05 1.15
CA ALA A 56 -8.61 -6.57 2.37
C ALA A 56 -8.46 -5.05 2.52
N SER A 57 -8.83 -4.28 1.48
CA SER A 57 -8.78 -2.82 1.52
C SER A 57 -9.58 -2.26 2.69
N ARG A 58 -8.95 -1.42 3.50
CA ARG A 58 -9.57 -0.71 4.63
C ARG A 58 -10.28 0.58 4.22
N PHE A 59 -9.81 1.19 3.13
CA PHE A 59 -10.30 2.47 2.63
C PHE A 59 -10.83 2.35 1.22
N ASN A 60 -11.86 3.12 0.90
CA ASN A 60 -12.36 3.22 -0.47
C ASN A 60 -11.23 3.65 -1.40
N TYR A 61 -11.01 2.92 -2.49
CA TYR A 61 -9.92 3.14 -3.44
C TYR A 61 -8.51 3.05 -2.83
N GLU A 62 -8.32 2.28 -1.78
CA GLU A 62 -6.99 2.01 -1.24
C GLU A 62 -6.06 1.41 -2.30
N ALA A 63 -4.82 1.86 -2.33
CA ALA A 63 -3.82 1.37 -3.27
C ALA A 63 -2.48 1.15 -2.57
N TRP A 64 -1.87 0.01 -2.84
CA TRP A 64 -0.56 -0.35 -2.36
C TRP A 64 0.44 -0.39 -3.50
N ILE A 65 1.66 0.06 -3.25
CA ILE A 65 2.75 0.14 -4.23
C ILE A 65 4.00 -0.52 -3.66
N PHE A 66 4.52 -1.50 -4.37
CA PHE A 66 5.69 -2.26 -3.97
C PHE A 66 6.78 -2.25 -5.03
N PRO A 67 8.06 -2.12 -4.68
CA PRO A 67 9.11 -2.66 -5.53
C PRO A 67 8.96 -4.19 -5.63
N LYS A 68 9.17 -4.76 -6.82
CA LYS A 68 9.05 -6.22 -7.03
C LYS A 68 10.18 -7.00 -6.39
N GLN A 69 11.37 -6.40 -6.32
CA GLN A 69 12.46 -6.94 -5.53
C GLN A 69 12.23 -6.62 -4.06
N HIS A 70 12.58 -7.57 -3.20
CA HIS A 70 12.49 -7.37 -1.77
C HIS A 70 13.50 -6.30 -1.34
N ARG A 71 12.98 -5.10 -1.08
CA ARG A 71 13.70 -3.95 -0.53
C ARG A 71 13.16 -3.67 0.86
N LYS A 72 14.01 -3.21 1.75
CA LYS A 72 13.64 -2.91 3.15
C LYS A 72 13.40 -1.42 3.37
N THR A 73 14.11 -0.61 2.60
CA THR A 73 14.10 0.85 2.74
C THR A 73 14.12 1.53 1.37
N LEU A 74 13.85 2.81 1.34
CA LEU A 74 13.89 3.62 0.11
C LEU A 74 15.32 3.71 -0.45
N GLU A 75 16.31 3.76 0.42
CA GLU A 75 17.73 3.88 0.07
C GLU A 75 18.28 2.66 -0.67
N GLU A 76 17.62 1.51 -0.54
CA GLU A 76 18.00 0.29 -1.28
C GLU A 76 17.52 0.29 -2.74
N LEU A 77 16.63 1.22 -3.12
CA LEU A 77 16.09 1.32 -4.47
C LEU A 77 17.12 1.99 -5.39
N ASN A 78 17.28 1.43 -6.59
CA ASN A 78 18.04 2.10 -7.64
C ASN A 78 17.18 3.14 -8.39
N ASP A 79 17.81 3.95 -9.25
CA ASP A 79 17.15 5.02 -10.00
C ASP A 79 15.98 4.52 -10.86
N ALA A 80 16.07 3.34 -11.46
CA ALA A 80 14.99 2.76 -12.25
C ALA A 80 13.79 2.36 -11.38
N GLU A 81 14.04 1.79 -10.21
CA GLU A 81 13.00 1.47 -9.23
C GLU A 81 12.34 2.74 -8.68
N LEU A 82 13.12 3.78 -8.38
CA LEU A 82 12.62 5.08 -7.91
C LEU A 82 11.76 5.77 -8.97
N ASN A 83 12.19 5.77 -10.23
CA ASN A 83 11.41 6.32 -11.33
C ASN A 83 10.08 5.58 -11.52
N ASP A 84 10.08 4.26 -11.50
CA ASP A 84 8.87 3.44 -11.62
C ASP A 84 7.93 3.67 -10.43
N LEU A 85 8.46 3.81 -9.22
CA LEU A 85 7.72 4.14 -8.01
C LEU A 85 7.02 5.50 -8.13
N ALA A 86 7.77 6.52 -8.57
CA ALA A 86 7.23 7.87 -8.80
C ALA A 86 6.12 7.86 -9.87
N MET A 87 6.28 7.10 -10.96
CA MET A 87 5.25 6.94 -11.99
C MET A 87 3.98 6.28 -11.43
N ALA A 88 4.11 5.24 -10.59
CA ALA A 88 2.97 4.59 -9.96
C ALA A 88 2.21 5.55 -9.04
N ILE A 89 2.92 6.27 -8.17
CA ILE A 89 2.35 7.31 -7.29
C ILE A 89 1.61 8.36 -8.13
N LYS A 90 2.27 8.94 -9.13
CA LYS A 90 1.69 9.97 -10.00
C LYS A 90 0.41 9.48 -10.66
N LYS A 91 0.39 8.25 -11.17
CA LYS A 91 -0.80 7.67 -11.81
C LYS A 91 -1.97 7.57 -10.84
N ILE A 92 -1.75 7.05 -9.63
CA ILE A 92 -2.78 6.89 -8.62
C ILE A 92 -3.30 8.26 -8.16
N LEU A 93 -2.40 9.19 -7.82
CA LEU A 93 -2.79 10.52 -7.35
C LEU A 93 -3.51 11.34 -8.42
N SER A 94 -3.14 11.19 -9.71
CA SER A 94 -3.85 11.84 -10.81
C SER A 94 -5.31 11.39 -10.89
N LYS A 95 -5.58 10.11 -10.65
CA LYS A 95 -6.94 9.57 -10.61
C LYS A 95 -7.73 10.06 -9.39
N LEU A 96 -7.12 10.10 -8.22
CA LEU A 96 -7.77 10.67 -7.03
C LEU A 96 -8.10 12.15 -7.20
N LYS A 97 -7.28 12.90 -7.94
CA LYS A 97 -7.56 14.30 -8.28
C LYS A 97 -8.83 14.44 -9.13
N GLU A 98 -9.12 13.52 -10.07
CA GLU A 98 -10.33 13.55 -10.91
C GLU A 98 -11.62 13.56 -10.07
N ILE A 99 -11.61 12.91 -8.90
CA ILE A 99 -12.75 12.84 -7.96
C ILE A 99 -12.58 13.79 -6.76
N ASN A 100 -11.60 14.69 -6.81
CA ASN A 100 -11.27 15.64 -5.74
C ASN A 100 -11.10 14.97 -4.36
N ALA A 101 -10.56 13.77 -4.32
CA ALA A 101 -10.37 13.02 -3.08
C ALA A 101 -9.13 13.47 -2.32
N SER A 102 -9.31 13.80 -1.04
CA SER A 102 -8.18 13.89 -0.11
C SER A 102 -7.63 12.50 0.19
N TYR A 103 -6.36 12.38 0.52
CA TYR A 103 -5.73 11.10 0.82
C TYR A 103 -4.67 11.24 1.92
N ASN A 104 -4.38 10.12 2.56
CA ASN A 104 -3.15 9.91 3.31
C ASN A 104 -2.22 9.01 2.48
N LEU A 105 -0.93 9.26 2.59
CA LEU A 105 0.11 8.39 2.03
C LEU A 105 1.08 8.07 3.15
N TYR A 106 1.34 6.78 3.36
CA TYR A 106 2.34 6.35 4.34
C TYR A 106 3.36 5.44 3.69
N ILE A 107 4.57 5.54 4.21
CA ILE A 107 5.71 4.75 3.78
C ILE A 107 6.02 3.75 4.89
N HIS A 108 5.97 2.48 4.55
CA HIS A 108 6.32 1.39 5.44
C HIS A 108 7.79 1.02 5.23
N TYR A 109 8.60 1.43 6.20
CA TYR A 109 10.01 1.09 6.29
C TYR A 109 10.22 -0.14 7.17
N SER A 110 11.19 -0.97 6.80
CA SER A 110 11.65 -2.00 7.73
C SER A 110 12.38 -1.33 8.91
N PRO A 111 11.95 -1.57 10.16
CA PRO A 111 12.76 -1.17 11.31
C PRO A 111 14.15 -1.80 11.27
N ALA A 112 15.12 -1.15 11.93
CA ALA A 112 16.49 -1.64 11.96
C ALA A 112 16.56 -3.13 12.37
N LYS A 113 17.35 -3.92 11.63
CA LYS A 113 17.53 -5.37 11.82
C LYS A 113 16.32 -6.28 11.47
N GLU A 114 15.20 -5.71 11.07
CA GLU A 114 14.02 -6.47 10.64
C GLU A 114 14.01 -6.69 9.12
N ASN A 115 13.04 -7.47 8.65
CA ASN A 115 12.95 -7.87 7.23
C ASN A 115 11.58 -7.56 6.62
N LEU A 116 11.02 -6.38 6.92
CA LEU A 116 9.79 -5.92 6.31
C LEU A 116 10.05 -5.52 4.84
N HIS A 117 9.17 -5.91 3.95
CA HIS A 117 9.22 -5.44 2.56
C HIS A 117 8.74 -3.99 2.49
N PHE A 118 9.61 -3.08 2.05
CA PHE A 118 9.29 -1.68 1.83
C PHE A 118 8.08 -1.52 0.91
N HIS A 119 7.14 -0.69 1.31
CA HIS A 119 5.99 -0.36 0.46
C HIS A 119 5.38 0.99 0.82
N ILE A 120 4.52 1.45 -0.08
CA ILE A 120 3.74 2.67 0.08
C ILE A 120 2.26 2.30 0.05
N GLU A 121 1.52 2.80 1.02
CA GLU A 121 0.07 2.73 1.05
C GLU A 121 -0.53 4.12 0.78
N ILE A 122 -1.54 4.16 -0.08
CA ILE A 122 -2.35 5.35 -0.35
C ILE A 122 -3.76 5.05 0.12
N ALA A 123 -4.21 5.81 1.11
CA ALA A 123 -5.52 5.68 1.74
C ALA A 123 -6.35 6.94 1.48
N PRO A 124 -7.26 6.93 0.47
CA PRO A 124 -8.14 8.05 0.20
C PRO A 124 -9.13 8.25 1.35
N ARG A 125 -9.43 9.51 1.67
CA ARG A 125 -10.36 9.92 2.73
C ARG A 125 -11.71 10.26 2.11
N ILE A 126 -12.42 9.26 1.62
CA ILE A 126 -13.71 9.41 0.93
C ILE A 126 -14.86 9.05 1.88
N ALA A 127 -14.73 7.92 2.59
CA ALA A 127 -15.68 7.50 3.60
C ALA A 127 -15.24 7.93 5.00
N ASN A 128 -16.19 8.27 5.84
CA ASN A 128 -15.98 8.48 7.28
C ASN A 128 -16.39 7.20 8.01
N TRP A 129 -15.56 6.76 8.93
CA TRP A 129 -15.91 5.65 9.83
C TRP A 129 -16.99 6.08 10.80
N GLY A 130 -17.92 5.20 11.05
CA GLY A 130 -19.00 5.38 12.01
C GLY A 130 -18.72 4.71 13.34
N GLY A 131 -19.75 4.68 14.21
CA GLY A 131 -19.64 4.09 15.54
C GLY A 131 -19.29 2.60 15.51
N PHE A 132 -19.71 1.87 14.47
CA PHE A 132 -19.41 0.45 14.34
C PHE A 132 -17.92 0.20 14.17
N GLU A 133 -17.27 0.88 13.21
CA GLU A 133 -15.84 0.73 12.96
C GLU A 133 -14.99 1.12 14.17
N PHE A 134 -15.36 2.24 14.82
CA PHE A 134 -14.64 2.71 16.02
C PHE A 134 -14.83 1.80 17.23
N SER A 135 -16.00 1.19 17.40
CA SER A 135 -16.30 0.36 18.58
C SER A 135 -15.77 -1.07 18.45
N THR A 136 -15.74 -1.60 17.24
CA THR A 136 -15.42 -3.02 16.97
C THR A 136 -14.06 -3.24 16.31
N ASN A 137 -13.47 -2.19 15.74
CA ASN A 137 -12.30 -2.26 14.87
C ASN A 137 -12.53 -3.11 13.60
N PHE A 138 -13.78 -3.42 13.26
CA PHE A 138 -14.12 -3.99 11.96
C PHE A 138 -14.40 -2.88 10.97
N ILE A 139 -13.75 -2.93 9.81
CA ILE A 139 -13.84 -1.90 8.78
C ILE A 139 -14.76 -2.38 7.66
N ILE A 140 -15.80 -1.60 7.36
CA ILE A 140 -16.69 -1.82 6.22
C ILE A 140 -16.24 -0.93 5.08
N ASN A 141 -15.69 -1.55 4.03
CA ASN A 141 -15.33 -0.87 2.80
C ASN A 141 -16.45 -1.06 1.77
N SER A 142 -17.06 0.03 1.31
CA SER A 142 -18.16 0.00 0.33
C SER A 142 -17.69 -0.09 -1.13
N VAL A 143 -16.37 -0.04 -1.39
CA VAL A 143 -15.78 -0.14 -2.72
C VAL A 143 -15.00 -1.45 -2.83
N LEU A 144 -15.41 -2.32 -3.73
CA LEU A 144 -14.66 -3.56 -3.98
C LEU A 144 -13.25 -3.25 -4.50
N PRO A 145 -12.22 -3.98 -4.08
CA PRO A 145 -10.85 -3.76 -4.56
C PRO A 145 -10.71 -3.86 -6.09
N GLU A 146 -11.51 -4.72 -6.73
CA GLU A 146 -11.57 -4.85 -8.19
C GLU A 146 -12.12 -3.57 -8.86
N ASP A 147 -13.09 -2.91 -8.23
CA ASP A 147 -13.68 -1.66 -8.70
C ASP A 147 -12.70 -0.50 -8.51
N ALA A 148 -12.04 -0.44 -7.37
CA ALA A 148 -10.94 0.49 -7.15
C ALA A 148 -9.86 0.35 -8.22
N ALA A 149 -9.46 -0.87 -8.53
CA ALA A 149 -8.46 -1.11 -9.59
C ALA A 149 -8.96 -0.73 -10.99
N ARG A 150 -10.27 -0.92 -11.30
CA ARG A 150 -10.87 -0.45 -12.57
C ARG A 150 -10.85 1.06 -12.66
N PHE A 151 -11.22 1.77 -11.61
CA PHE A 151 -11.16 3.21 -11.53
C PHE A 151 -9.75 3.75 -11.85
N TYR A 152 -8.72 3.22 -11.22
CA TYR A 152 -7.34 3.65 -11.47
C TYR A 152 -6.84 3.32 -12.89
N LYS A 153 -7.42 2.35 -13.55
CA LYS A 153 -7.13 1.99 -14.95
C LYS A 153 -7.90 2.86 -15.95
N GLY A 154 -8.87 3.65 -15.49
CA GLY A 154 -9.74 4.44 -16.36
C GLY A 154 -10.79 3.59 -17.10
N LYS A 155 -11.29 2.55 -16.47
CA LYS A 155 -12.26 1.60 -17.02
C LYS A 155 -13.55 1.63 -16.25
#